data_b53afc6a0a9694d0cad0d986daf9723d
#
_entry.id   b53afc6a0a9694d0cad0d986daf9723d
#
_cell.length_a   1.000
_cell.length_b   1.000
_cell.length_c   1.000
_cell.angle_alpha   90.00
_cell.angle_beta   90.00
_cell.angle_gamma   90.00
#
_symmetry.space_group_name_H-M   'P 1'
#
loop_
_entity.id
_entity.type
_entity.pdbx_description
1 polymer ?
#
loop_
_entity_poly.entity_id
_entity_poly.type
_entity_poly.pdbx_seq_one_letter_code
_entity_poly.pdbx_strand_id
1 'polypeptide(L)'
;MRPSLILGYGATGQDIEKYLISQNRKYFIYDDNKNISQELNFQLRDISNLEMIYVSPGIKKDHKILNLAEENKVTVTTDIQYFNEVSNVKIVG
;
A
#
# COMPACT_ATOMS: atom_id res chain seq x y z
N MET A 1 7.74 -8.12 -11.58
CA MET A 1 6.74 -8.03 -10.50
C MET A 1 6.34 -6.58 -10.30
N ARG A 2 5.05 -6.32 -10.25
CA ARG A 2 4.58 -4.94 -10.07
C ARG A 2 4.71 -4.53 -8.60
N PRO A 3 5.03 -3.25 -8.32
CA PRO A 3 5.16 -2.78 -6.94
C PRO A 3 3.82 -2.58 -6.29
N SER A 4 3.83 -2.52 -4.96
CA SER A 4 2.67 -2.13 -4.16
C SER A 4 2.84 -0.70 -3.68
N LEU A 5 1.75 -0.07 -3.26
CA LEU A 5 1.79 1.28 -2.70
C LEU A 5 1.28 1.25 -1.27
N ILE A 6 2.00 1.91 -0.38
CA ILE A 6 1.55 2.16 0.98
C ILE A 6 1.02 3.60 1.00
N LEU A 7 -0.28 3.75 1.18
CA LEU A 7 -0.92 5.07 1.23
C LEU A 7 -1.15 5.46 2.69
N GLY A 8 -0.37 6.43 3.14
CA GLY A 8 -0.36 6.84 4.54
C GLY A 8 0.71 6.10 5.33
N TYR A 9 1.76 6.83 5.74
CA TYR A 9 2.91 6.22 6.40
C TYR A 9 2.89 6.47 7.91
N GLY A 10 1.80 6.05 8.55
CA GLY A 10 1.71 6.02 10.00
C GLY A 10 2.15 4.66 10.54
N ALA A 11 1.72 4.32 11.76
CA ALA A 11 2.09 3.05 12.39
C ALA A 11 1.67 1.84 11.54
N THR A 12 0.45 1.87 11.00
CA THR A 12 -0.04 0.80 10.13
C THR A 12 0.80 0.69 8.87
N GLY A 13 1.12 1.84 8.25
CA GLY A 13 1.95 1.85 7.04
C GLY A 13 3.33 1.26 7.29
N GLN A 14 3.91 1.55 8.44
CA GLN A 14 5.22 1.01 8.79
C GLN A 14 5.17 -0.51 8.98
N ASP A 15 4.09 -1.02 9.55
CA ASP A 15 3.91 -2.47 9.71
C ASP A 15 3.76 -3.15 8.35
N ILE A 16 3.01 -2.53 7.44
CA ILE A 16 2.86 -3.05 6.07
C ILE A 16 4.22 -3.05 5.37
N GLU A 17 5.00 -1.99 5.56
CA GLU A 17 6.33 -1.91 4.98
C GLU A 17 7.20 -3.09 5.44
N LYS A 18 7.20 -3.39 6.71
CA LYS A 18 7.95 -4.52 7.25
C LYS A 18 7.54 -5.83 6.60
N TYR A 19 6.23 -5.99 6.40
CA TYR A 19 5.73 -7.19 5.73
C TYR A 19 6.24 -7.28 4.29
N LEU A 20 6.13 -6.20 3.55
CA LEU A 20 6.58 -6.19 2.15
C LEU A 20 8.07 -6.46 2.03
N ILE A 21 8.87 -5.92 2.94
CA ILE A 21 10.30 -6.20 2.99
C ILE A 21 10.54 -7.69 3.27
N SER A 22 9.80 -8.26 4.20
CA SER A 22 9.95 -9.68 4.54
C SER A 22 9.59 -10.60 3.38
N GLN A 23 8.71 -10.15 2.48
CA GLN A 23 8.31 -10.89 1.29
C GLN A 23 9.16 -10.56 0.08
N ASN A 24 10.17 -9.71 0.26
CA ASN A 24 11.07 -9.27 -0.82
C ASN A 24 10.30 -8.64 -1.99
N ARG A 25 9.29 -7.84 -1.68
CA ARG A 25 8.43 -7.17 -2.66
C ARG A 25 8.82 -5.71 -2.79
N LYS A 26 8.71 -5.19 -4.02
CA LYS A 26 8.90 -3.77 -4.25
C LYS A 26 7.68 -2.98 -3.77
N TYR A 27 7.92 -1.78 -3.26
CA TYR A 27 6.84 -0.94 -2.79
C TYR A 27 7.21 0.53 -2.93
N PHE A 28 6.16 1.37 -2.92
CA PHE A 28 6.29 2.82 -2.81
C PHE A 28 5.46 3.30 -1.63
N ILE A 29 5.72 4.53 -1.21
CA ILE A 29 5.01 5.17 -0.10
C ILE A 29 4.47 6.51 -0.58
N TYR A 30 3.24 6.82 -0.22
CA TYR A 30 2.67 8.15 -0.42
C TYR A 30 2.05 8.63 0.87
N ASP A 31 2.44 9.82 1.30
CA ASP A 31 1.89 10.44 2.52
C ASP A 31 1.84 11.95 2.32
N ASP A 32 0.65 12.53 2.49
CA ASP A 32 0.43 13.96 2.28
C ASP A 32 1.15 14.83 3.32
N ASN A 33 1.44 14.26 4.49
CA ASN A 33 1.97 14.99 5.63
C ASN A 33 3.41 14.67 5.96
N LYS A 34 4.01 13.72 5.28
CA LYS A 34 5.36 13.28 5.58
C LYS A 34 6.24 13.32 4.35
N ASN A 35 7.50 13.64 4.55
CA ASN A 35 8.49 13.59 3.48
C ASN A 35 8.95 12.16 3.30
N ILE A 36 8.81 11.66 2.08
CA ILE A 36 9.21 10.30 1.73
C ILE A 36 10.47 10.39 0.87
N SER A 37 11.43 9.49 1.11
CA SER A 37 12.65 9.46 0.33
C SER A 37 12.34 9.27 -1.16
N GLN A 38 13.17 9.83 -2.03
CA GLN A 38 12.92 9.77 -3.47
C GLN A 38 12.81 8.35 -3.98
N GLU A 39 13.54 7.42 -3.39
CA GLU A 39 13.54 6.03 -3.83
C GLU A 39 12.19 5.36 -3.62
N LEU A 40 11.45 5.79 -2.60
CA LEU A 40 10.17 5.19 -2.23
C LEU A 40 8.98 6.06 -2.62
N ASN A 41 9.24 7.28 -3.10
CA ASN A 41 8.18 8.24 -3.40
C ASN A 41 7.40 7.81 -4.64
N PHE A 42 6.08 7.67 -4.48
CA PHE A 42 5.20 7.22 -5.54
C PHE A 42 4.85 8.37 -6.49
N GLN A 43 4.83 8.07 -7.80
CA GLN A 43 4.38 9.00 -8.83
C GLN A 43 2.99 8.61 -9.30
N LEU A 44 2.07 9.57 -9.35
CA LEU A 44 0.68 9.31 -9.71
C LEU A 44 0.54 8.64 -11.09
N ARG A 45 1.44 8.98 -12.01
CA ARG A 45 1.41 8.41 -13.37
C ARG A 45 1.65 6.90 -13.39
N ASP A 46 2.20 6.35 -12.32
CA ASP A 46 2.52 4.93 -12.24
C ASP A 46 1.43 4.09 -11.59
N ILE A 47 0.26 4.70 -11.35
CA ILE A 47 -0.80 4.02 -10.62
C ILE A 47 -1.28 2.74 -11.30
N SER A 48 -1.36 2.75 -12.62
CA SER A 48 -1.80 1.57 -13.37
C SER A 48 -0.80 0.42 -13.32
N ASN A 49 0.42 0.69 -12.88
CA ASN A 49 1.46 -0.32 -12.76
C ASN A 49 1.54 -0.94 -11.37
N LEU A 50 0.65 -0.55 -10.46
CA LEU A 50 0.65 -1.09 -9.12
C LEU A 50 -0.07 -2.43 -9.05
N GLU A 51 0.44 -3.31 -8.21
CA GLU A 51 -0.21 -4.57 -7.91
C GLU A 51 -1.33 -4.38 -6.90
N MET A 52 -1.07 -3.59 -5.86
CA MET A 52 -2.04 -3.38 -4.78
C MET A 52 -1.72 -2.09 -4.03
N ILE A 53 -2.75 -1.49 -3.46
CA ILE A 53 -2.61 -0.32 -2.59
C ILE A 53 -3.05 -0.69 -1.18
N TYR A 54 -2.17 -0.49 -0.21
CA TYR A 54 -2.47 -0.64 1.20
C TYR A 54 -2.76 0.73 1.79
N VAL A 55 -3.96 0.93 2.29
CA VAL A 55 -4.43 2.23 2.75
C VAL A 55 -4.53 2.24 4.27
N SER A 56 -3.92 3.23 4.91
CA SER A 56 -4.05 3.43 6.36
C SER A 56 -5.46 3.88 6.71
N PRO A 57 -5.97 3.50 7.89
CA PRO A 57 -7.35 3.84 8.30
C PRO A 57 -7.62 5.34 8.34
N GLY A 58 -6.59 6.17 8.52
CA GLY A 58 -6.75 7.63 8.59
C GLY A 58 -6.94 8.32 7.25
N ILE A 59 -6.77 7.60 6.15
CA ILE A 59 -6.91 8.17 4.81
C ILE A 59 -8.40 8.30 4.47
N LYS A 60 -8.79 9.46 3.92
CA LYS A 60 -10.17 9.70 3.52
C LYS A 60 -10.54 8.87 2.30
N LYS A 61 -11.81 8.44 2.26
CA LYS A 61 -12.29 7.60 1.17
C LYS A 61 -12.28 8.32 -0.19
N ASP A 62 -12.30 9.64 -0.19
CA ASP A 62 -12.27 10.44 -1.40
C ASP A 62 -10.87 10.90 -1.80
N HIS A 63 -9.83 10.31 -1.21
CA HIS A 63 -8.46 10.65 -1.54
C HIS A 63 -8.20 10.46 -3.05
N LYS A 64 -7.46 11.40 -3.63
CA LYS A 64 -7.20 11.39 -5.08
C LYS A 64 -6.60 10.07 -5.58
N ILE A 65 -5.73 9.46 -4.80
CA ILE A 65 -5.11 8.19 -5.17
C ILE A 65 -6.14 7.07 -5.20
N LEU A 66 -7.08 7.07 -4.27
CA LEU A 66 -8.14 6.06 -4.24
C LEU A 66 -9.07 6.19 -5.45
N ASN A 67 -9.36 7.43 -5.86
CA ASN A 67 -10.15 7.67 -7.06
C ASN A 67 -9.43 7.17 -8.31
N LEU A 68 -8.14 7.45 -8.41
CA LEU A 68 -7.33 6.97 -9.53
C LEU A 68 -7.23 5.45 -9.54
N ALA A 69 -7.11 4.84 -8.37
CA ALA A 69 -7.06 3.38 -8.27
C ALA A 69 -8.33 2.76 -8.80
N GLU A 70 -9.49 3.33 -8.46
CA GLU A 70 -10.76 2.84 -8.95
C GLU A 70 -10.84 2.94 -10.48
N GLU A 71 -10.42 4.08 -11.04
CA GLU A 71 -10.41 4.29 -12.48
C GLU A 71 -9.49 3.30 -13.20
N ASN A 72 -8.39 2.93 -12.58
CA ASN A 72 -7.40 2.03 -13.16
C ASN A 72 -7.57 0.58 -12.70
N LYS A 73 -8.64 0.29 -11.96
CA LYS A 73 -8.96 -1.06 -11.48
C LYS A 73 -7.84 -1.67 -10.65
N VAL A 74 -7.17 -0.84 -9.85
CA VAL A 74 -6.13 -1.30 -8.94
C VAL A 74 -6.78 -1.76 -7.64
N THR A 75 -6.38 -2.91 -7.14
CA THR A 75 -6.90 -3.44 -5.89
C THR A 75 -6.44 -2.60 -4.71
N VAL A 76 -7.39 -2.24 -3.84
CA VAL A 76 -7.11 -1.44 -2.65
C VAL A 76 -7.59 -2.21 -1.43
N THR A 77 -6.78 -2.26 -0.39
CA THR A 77 -7.18 -2.84 0.88
C THR A 77 -6.88 -1.88 2.01
N THR A 78 -7.84 -1.75 2.93
CA THR A 78 -7.66 -0.96 4.15
C THR A 78 -7.51 -1.85 5.36
N ASP A 79 -7.62 -3.15 5.17
CA ASP A 79 -7.82 -4.08 6.25
C ASP A 79 -6.55 -4.82 6.60
N ILE A 80 -5.99 -4.47 7.75
CA ILE A 80 -4.84 -5.16 8.29
C ILE A 80 -5.16 -6.60 8.63
N GLN A 81 -6.44 -6.93 8.85
CA GLN A 81 -6.85 -8.30 9.09
C GLN A 81 -6.69 -9.15 7.85
N TYR A 82 -6.93 -8.58 6.67
CA TYR A 82 -6.66 -9.28 5.42
C TYR A 82 -5.19 -9.70 5.37
N PHE A 83 -4.32 -8.79 5.72
CA PHE A 83 -2.90 -9.03 5.81
C PHE A 83 -2.58 -10.16 6.80
N ASN A 84 -3.20 -10.11 7.98
CA ASN A 84 -3.01 -11.12 9.01
C ASN A 84 -3.59 -12.48 8.60
N GLU A 85 -4.73 -12.49 7.92
CA GLU A 85 -5.33 -13.71 7.42
C GLU A 85 -4.44 -14.44 6.43
N VAL A 86 -3.82 -13.68 5.54
CA VAL A 86 -2.87 -14.27 4.58
C VAL A 86 -1.70 -14.90 5.33
N SER A 87 -1.19 -14.23 6.35
CA SER A 87 -0.11 -14.76 7.17
C SER A 87 -0.54 -16.00 7.94
N ASN A 88 -1.74 -16.00 8.49
CA ASN A 88 -2.28 -17.14 9.24
C ASN A 88 -2.48 -18.36 8.34
N VAL A 89 -2.96 -18.14 7.13
CA VAL A 89 -3.11 -19.24 6.17
C VAL A 89 -1.77 -19.91 5.90
N LYS A 90 -0.73 -19.13 5.78
CA LYS A 90 0.61 -19.69 5.58
C LYS A 90 1.08 -20.48 6.79
N ILE A 91 0.73 -20.04 7.98
CA ILE A 91 1.12 -20.72 9.23
C ILE A 91 0.36 -22.02 9.38
N VAL A 92 -0.93 -22.00 9.12
CA VAL A 92 -1.81 -23.16 9.29
C VAL A 92 -1.62 -24.17 8.17
N GLY A 93 -1.44 -23.67 6.99
CA GLY A 93 -1.32 -24.51 5.82
C GLY A 93 0.08 -24.93 5.52
#